data_74dadae51e2c4c679dc93be872cc6629
#
_entry.id   74dadae51e2c4c679dc93be872cc6629
#
_cell.length_a   1.000
_cell.length_b   1.000
_cell.length_c   1.000
_cell.angle_alpha   90.00
_cell.angle_beta   90.00
_cell.angle_gamma   90.00
#
_symmetry.space_group_name_H-M   'P 1'
#
loop_
_entity.id
_entity.type
_entity.pdbx_description
1 polymer ?
#
loop_
_entity_poly.entity_id
_entity_poly.type
_entity_poly.pdbx_seq_one_letter_code
_entity_poly.pdbx_strand_id
1 'polypeptide(L)'
;MTIHLSIVLFLPLAAGLIGALLPRGLARWAVLAGTVAVLAYAIAMLIDFESGGGLQWVTNDEWIPELGVRYQLGVDGLNLFMVVLTAVSWVPCTLVAAFTERERPKLFFFHLALAETAVMGAFMAQDLALFIVFFDLMLVPFYFMIGGWGTGDRVKATTKFVIYTLAGSLLMLAAAIALGVLSTPDGGEISFSLAELQQRSVSEGTQQWIVLLFALAFFVKAPLFPLHGWVPETYRSTPIVTLALLSAVLSKVGVYGFLRIVLPIMPEGSQHWQELFIGIAVFSILYGSILAFSQDNVRLVVAYSSIAQLGFIVLGIFALDDKGAQGAVLQMLNHGLVVVALFLIIGVVAARAGGSESLTELGGMAFRAPVLAALFLIATFATLAMPGSANFIGEVLVLFGAFEDKLVYGLVASVGVVLAAVYMIR
;
A
#
# COMPACT_ATOMS: atom_id res chain seq x y z
N MET A 1 -26.32 10.80 5.11
CA MET A 1 -26.51 9.33 4.91
C MET A 1 -25.88 8.61 6.07
N THR A 2 -26.54 7.63 6.72
CA THR A 2 -25.90 6.84 7.78
C THR A 2 -24.96 5.83 7.11
N ILE A 3 -23.66 6.11 7.15
CA ILE A 3 -22.63 5.22 6.62
C ILE A 3 -22.22 4.23 7.73
N HIS A 4 -22.37 2.93 7.47
CA HIS A 4 -21.91 1.87 8.35
C HIS A 4 -20.62 1.27 7.80
N LEU A 5 -19.48 1.51 8.46
CA LEU A 5 -18.17 1.05 8.00
C LEU A 5 -18.07 -0.48 7.87
N SER A 6 -18.75 -1.23 8.71
CA SER A 6 -18.79 -2.69 8.60
C SER A 6 -19.41 -3.17 7.28
N ILE A 7 -20.36 -2.41 6.69
CA ILE A 7 -20.91 -2.74 5.38
C ILE A 7 -19.83 -2.52 4.31
N VAL A 8 -19.17 -1.37 4.32
CA VAL A 8 -18.09 -1.07 3.36
C VAL A 8 -16.98 -2.12 3.45
N LEU A 9 -16.62 -2.51 4.68
CA LEU A 9 -15.58 -3.49 4.96
C LEU A 9 -15.90 -4.88 4.42
N PHE A 10 -17.10 -5.41 4.71
CA PHE A 10 -17.44 -6.81 4.41
C PHE A 10 -18.19 -6.99 3.09
N LEU A 11 -18.57 -5.92 2.41
CA LEU A 11 -19.26 -5.98 1.12
C LEU A 11 -18.44 -6.72 0.03
N PRO A 12 -17.11 -6.48 -0.12
CA PRO A 12 -16.31 -7.25 -1.07
C PRO A 12 -16.30 -8.73 -0.74
N LEU A 13 -16.09 -9.10 0.52
CA LEU A 13 -16.10 -10.49 0.97
C LEU A 13 -17.44 -11.17 0.73
N ALA A 14 -18.55 -10.49 1.02
CA ALA A 14 -19.89 -10.98 0.76
C ALA A 14 -20.09 -11.23 -0.75
N ALA A 15 -19.66 -10.30 -1.60
CA ALA A 15 -19.70 -10.48 -3.06
C ALA A 15 -18.82 -11.65 -3.52
N GLY A 16 -17.65 -11.85 -2.90
CA GLY A 16 -16.76 -12.98 -3.14
C GLY A 16 -17.40 -14.34 -2.77
N LEU A 17 -18.05 -14.42 -1.62
CA LEU A 17 -18.77 -15.60 -1.15
C LEU A 17 -19.96 -15.92 -2.05
N ILE A 18 -20.78 -14.93 -2.39
CA ILE A 18 -21.88 -15.06 -3.35
C ILE A 18 -21.32 -15.55 -4.70
N GLY A 19 -20.24 -14.95 -5.19
CA GLY A 19 -19.58 -15.35 -6.43
C GLY A 19 -19.10 -16.81 -6.40
N ALA A 20 -18.60 -17.30 -5.26
CA ALA A 20 -18.19 -18.70 -5.11
C ALA A 20 -19.36 -19.69 -5.22
N LEU A 21 -20.57 -19.29 -4.82
CA LEU A 21 -21.78 -20.10 -4.90
C LEU A 21 -22.42 -20.07 -6.29
N LEU A 22 -22.28 -18.96 -7.03
CA LEU A 22 -22.86 -18.79 -8.37
C LEU A 22 -22.17 -19.67 -9.44
N PRO A 23 -22.79 -19.88 -10.62
CA PRO A 23 -22.13 -20.48 -11.77
C PRO A 23 -20.84 -19.76 -12.15
N ARG A 24 -19.86 -20.48 -12.75
CA ARG A 24 -18.52 -19.97 -13.06
C ARG A 24 -18.51 -18.64 -13.83
N GLY A 25 -19.45 -18.46 -14.78
CA GLY A 25 -19.55 -17.24 -15.58
C GLY A 25 -20.06 -16.01 -14.81
N LEU A 26 -20.82 -16.19 -13.72
CA LEU A 26 -21.42 -15.12 -12.94
C LEU A 26 -20.53 -14.68 -11.76
N ALA A 27 -19.61 -15.51 -11.29
CA ALA A 27 -18.73 -15.20 -10.16
C ALA A 27 -17.98 -13.87 -10.35
N ARG A 28 -17.43 -13.64 -11.55
CA ARG A 28 -16.70 -12.41 -11.89
C ARG A 28 -17.56 -11.15 -11.82
N TRP A 29 -18.83 -11.27 -12.22
CA TRP A 29 -19.76 -10.13 -12.23
C TRP A 29 -20.28 -9.80 -10.83
N ALA A 30 -20.48 -10.82 -9.98
CA ALA A 30 -20.84 -10.61 -8.58
C ALA A 30 -19.75 -9.84 -7.84
N VAL A 31 -18.47 -10.23 -8.00
CA VAL A 31 -17.34 -9.52 -7.37
C VAL A 31 -17.17 -8.12 -7.95
N LEU A 32 -17.30 -7.95 -9.28
CA LEU A 32 -17.24 -6.63 -9.90
C LEU A 32 -18.36 -5.71 -9.38
N ALA A 33 -19.58 -6.22 -9.23
CA ALA A 33 -20.69 -5.45 -8.66
C ALA A 33 -20.39 -5.06 -7.20
N GLY A 34 -19.78 -5.95 -6.40
CA GLY A 34 -19.35 -5.65 -5.04
C GLY A 34 -18.30 -4.55 -4.99
N THR A 35 -17.23 -4.62 -5.80
CA THR A 35 -16.19 -3.58 -5.84
C THR A 35 -16.73 -2.24 -6.34
N VAL A 36 -17.65 -2.23 -7.32
CA VAL A 36 -18.31 -0.99 -7.76
C VAL A 36 -19.19 -0.40 -6.65
N ALA A 37 -19.88 -1.24 -5.88
CA ALA A 37 -20.67 -0.77 -4.74
C ALA A 37 -19.76 -0.18 -3.63
N VAL A 38 -18.60 -0.80 -3.36
CA VAL A 38 -17.59 -0.23 -2.44
C VAL A 38 -17.08 1.12 -2.94
N LEU A 39 -16.82 1.27 -4.25
CA LEU A 39 -16.44 2.57 -4.82
C LEU A 39 -17.55 3.61 -4.65
N ALA A 40 -18.81 3.23 -4.86
CA ALA A 40 -19.94 4.15 -4.63
C ALA A 40 -20.01 4.61 -3.16
N TYR A 41 -19.79 3.68 -2.20
CA TYR A 41 -19.67 4.05 -0.78
C TYR A 41 -18.47 4.96 -0.50
N ALA A 42 -17.30 4.68 -1.07
CA ALA A 42 -16.12 5.51 -0.89
C ALA A 42 -16.31 6.93 -1.45
N ILE A 43 -17.01 7.07 -2.57
CA ILE A 43 -17.40 8.38 -3.13
C ILE A 43 -18.41 9.08 -2.22
N ALA A 44 -19.41 8.37 -1.70
CA ALA A 44 -20.36 8.94 -0.76
C ALA A 44 -19.66 9.42 0.52
N MET A 45 -18.69 8.65 1.04
CA MET A 45 -17.86 9.07 2.18
C MET A 45 -17.07 10.33 1.86
N LEU A 46 -16.47 10.42 0.67
CA LEU A 46 -15.70 11.59 0.25
C LEU A 46 -16.58 12.87 0.15
N ILE A 47 -17.83 12.73 -0.29
CA ILE A 47 -18.77 13.85 -0.41
C ILE A 47 -19.32 14.28 0.96
N ASP A 48 -19.58 13.33 1.86
CA ASP A 48 -20.22 13.54 3.16
C ASP A 48 -19.20 13.83 4.28
N PHE A 49 -17.89 13.80 3.95
CA PHE A 49 -16.81 13.99 4.91
C PHE A 49 -16.71 15.43 5.40
N GLU A 50 -16.77 15.62 6.72
CA GLU A 50 -16.60 16.91 7.37
C GLU A 50 -15.11 17.17 7.64
N SER A 51 -14.52 18.10 6.91
CA SER A 51 -13.13 18.51 7.10
C SER A 51 -12.94 19.11 8.50
N GLY A 52 -11.99 18.56 9.26
CA GLY A 52 -11.74 18.96 10.66
C GLY A 52 -12.67 18.31 11.70
N GLY A 53 -13.60 17.43 11.28
CA GLY A 53 -14.52 16.72 12.16
C GLY A 53 -13.90 15.55 12.96
N GLY A 54 -12.59 15.31 12.83
CA GLY A 54 -11.92 14.19 13.52
C GLY A 54 -12.34 12.84 12.95
N LEU A 55 -12.48 11.84 13.81
CA LEU A 55 -12.89 10.49 13.46
C LEU A 55 -14.40 10.39 13.23
N GLN A 56 -14.82 9.93 12.06
CA GLN A 56 -16.22 9.87 11.62
C GLN A 56 -16.67 8.42 11.37
N TRP A 57 -18.00 8.20 11.41
CA TRP A 57 -18.67 6.90 11.18
C TRP A 57 -18.13 5.78 12.08
N VAL A 58 -17.82 6.10 13.33
CA VAL A 58 -17.17 5.19 14.27
C VAL A 58 -18.07 4.00 14.58
N THR A 59 -17.50 2.81 14.44
CA THR A 59 -18.03 1.56 15.03
C THR A 59 -17.09 1.16 16.15
N ASN A 60 -17.62 0.82 17.34
CA ASN A 60 -16.79 0.50 18.51
C ASN A 60 -17.50 -0.53 19.38
N ASP A 61 -17.28 -1.80 19.12
CA ASP A 61 -17.85 -2.92 19.83
C ASP A 61 -16.75 -3.73 20.54
N GLU A 62 -17.05 -4.31 21.69
CA GLU A 62 -16.15 -5.24 22.37
C GLU A 62 -16.05 -6.54 21.57
N TRP A 63 -14.81 -6.96 21.25
CA TRP A 63 -14.57 -8.22 20.53
C TRP A 63 -13.97 -9.30 21.43
N ILE A 64 -12.86 -9.00 22.12
CA ILE A 64 -12.22 -9.91 23.07
C ILE A 64 -11.94 -9.11 24.35
N PRO A 65 -12.93 -8.99 25.25
CA PRO A 65 -12.82 -8.13 26.44
C PRO A 65 -11.63 -8.51 27.35
N GLU A 66 -11.34 -9.82 27.49
CA GLU A 66 -10.28 -10.33 28.35
C GLU A 66 -8.88 -9.87 27.88
N LEU A 67 -8.72 -9.53 26.61
CA LEU A 67 -7.49 -9.01 26.04
C LEU A 67 -7.53 -7.51 25.76
N GLY A 68 -8.63 -6.83 26.06
CA GLY A 68 -8.80 -5.41 25.73
C GLY A 68 -8.86 -5.11 24.24
N VAL A 69 -9.25 -6.07 23.41
CA VAL A 69 -9.36 -5.95 21.96
C VAL A 69 -10.76 -5.55 21.56
N ARG A 70 -10.86 -4.51 20.72
CA ARG A 70 -12.13 -3.97 20.25
C ARG A 70 -12.29 -4.09 18.73
N TYR A 71 -13.49 -4.36 18.27
CA TYR A 71 -13.86 -4.15 16.87
C TYR A 71 -14.13 -2.66 16.69
N GLN A 72 -13.06 -1.91 16.44
CA GLN A 72 -13.12 -0.47 16.34
C GLN A 72 -12.70 -0.01 14.94
N LEU A 73 -13.65 0.60 14.23
CA LEU A 73 -13.45 1.17 12.91
C LEU A 73 -13.75 2.67 12.94
N GLY A 74 -13.08 3.42 12.10
CA GLY A 74 -13.31 4.85 11.96
C GLY A 74 -12.58 5.41 10.75
N VAL A 75 -13.07 6.55 10.26
CA VAL A 75 -12.47 7.26 9.13
C VAL A 75 -12.21 8.71 9.49
N ASP A 76 -11.02 9.19 9.18
CA ASP A 76 -10.59 10.56 9.29
C ASP A 76 -9.88 11.03 8.02
N GLY A 77 -9.32 12.24 8.03
CA GLY A 77 -8.64 12.81 6.85
C GLY A 77 -7.42 12.04 6.38
N LEU A 78 -6.77 11.24 7.24
CA LEU A 78 -5.61 10.44 6.87
C LEU A 78 -6.01 9.18 6.09
N ASN A 79 -6.97 8.41 6.60
CA ASN A 79 -7.32 7.12 6.02
C ASN A 79 -8.42 7.18 4.95
N LEU A 80 -9.20 8.25 4.88
CA LEU A 80 -10.21 8.44 3.84
C LEU A 80 -9.60 8.27 2.44
N PHE A 81 -8.46 8.91 2.19
CA PHE A 81 -7.79 8.82 0.88
C PHE A 81 -7.26 7.41 0.59
N MET A 82 -6.90 6.63 1.62
CA MET A 82 -6.47 5.24 1.43
C MET A 82 -7.65 4.30 1.15
N VAL A 83 -8.79 4.55 1.77
CA VAL A 83 -10.07 3.87 1.46
C VAL A 83 -10.48 4.16 0.02
N VAL A 84 -10.45 5.43 -0.41
CA VAL A 84 -10.76 5.84 -1.79
C VAL A 84 -9.76 5.22 -2.78
N LEU A 85 -8.45 5.27 -2.50
CA LEU A 85 -7.42 4.65 -3.33
C LEU A 85 -7.69 3.16 -3.53
N THR A 86 -8.05 2.46 -2.45
CA THR A 86 -8.39 1.03 -2.50
C THR A 86 -9.56 0.79 -3.43
N ALA A 87 -10.69 1.47 -3.20
CA ALA A 87 -11.89 1.30 -4.00
C ALA A 87 -11.68 1.63 -5.49
N VAL A 88 -10.99 2.75 -5.79
CA VAL A 88 -10.68 3.17 -7.18
C VAL A 88 -9.73 2.16 -7.85
N SER A 89 -8.77 1.59 -7.12
CA SER A 89 -7.81 0.63 -7.67
C SER A 89 -8.44 -0.72 -7.97
N TRP A 90 -9.35 -1.18 -7.13
CA TRP A 90 -9.98 -2.51 -7.27
C TRP A 90 -10.91 -2.61 -8.48
N VAL A 91 -11.68 -1.56 -8.79
CA VAL A 91 -12.64 -1.59 -9.91
C VAL A 91 -11.97 -1.90 -11.25
N PRO A 92 -10.97 -1.13 -11.75
CA PRO A 92 -10.34 -1.42 -13.04
C PRO A 92 -9.58 -2.77 -13.02
N CYS A 93 -8.97 -3.15 -11.88
CA CYS A 93 -8.31 -4.44 -11.74
C CYS A 93 -9.30 -5.61 -11.82
N THR A 94 -10.44 -5.52 -11.13
CA THR A 94 -11.50 -6.54 -11.18
C THR A 94 -12.14 -6.59 -12.56
N LEU A 95 -12.32 -5.43 -13.22
CA LEU A 95 -12.84 -5.35 -14.58
C LEU A 95 -11.92 -6.07 -15.58
N VAL A 96 -10.62 -5.77 -15.57
CA VAL A 96 -9.63 -6.45 -16.42
C VAL A 96 -9.60 -7.95 -16.10
N ALA A 97 -9.66 -8.32 -14.81
CA ALA A 97 -9.74 -9.70 -14.39
C ALA A 97 -10.98 -10.42 -14.94
N ALA A 98 -12.14 -9.75 -15.01
CA ALA A 98 -13.40 -10.32 -15.48
C ALA A 98 -13.38 -10.65 -16.98
N PHE A 99 -12.60 -9.91 -17.78
CA PHE A 99 -12.42 -10.17 -19.21
C PHE A 99 -11.23 -11.08 -19.55
N THR A 100 -10.44 -11.47 -18.54
CA THR A 100 -9.29 -12.37 -18.74
C THR A 100 -9.69 -13.79 -18.36
N GLU A 101 -9.58 -14.73 -19.30
CA GLU A 101 -9.80 -16.14 -19.01
C GLU A 101 -8.72 -16.70 -18.08
N ARG A 102 -9.14 -17.52 -17.13
CA ARG A 102 -8.23 -18.15 -16.17
C ARG A 102 -8.76 -19.44 -15.59
N GLU A 103 -7.88 -20.27 -15.14
CA GLU A 103 -8.23 -21.48 -14.39
C GLU A 103 -8.84 -21.12 -13.03
N ARG A 104 -9.79 -21.93 -12.58
CA ARG A 104 -10.44 -21.79 -11.26
C ARG A 104 -10.91 -20.36 -10.96
N PRO A 105 -11.71 -19.71 -11.85
CA PRO A 105 -12.06 -18.31 -11.73
C PRO A 105 -12.76 -17.97 -10.42
N LYS A 106 -13.61 -18.83 -9.89
CA LYS A 106 -14.32 -18.61 -8.62
C LYS A 106 -13.36 -18.39 -7.46
N LEU A 107 -12.31 -19.19 -7.35
CA LEU A 107 -11.29 -19.04 -6.31
C LEU A 107 -10.48 -17.75 -6.50
N PHE A 108 -10.13 -17.40 -7.73
CA PHE A 108 -9.42 -16.17 -8.00
C PHE A 108 -10.23 -14.94 -7.55
N PHE A 109 -11.50 -14.86 -7.97
CA PHE A 109 -12.37 -13.75 -7.61
C PHE A 109 -12.70 -13.71 -6.12
N PHE A 110 -12.82 -14.86 -5.46
CA PHE A 110 -12.94 -14.92 -4.00
C PHE A 110 -11.72 -14.32 -3.31
N HIS A 111 -10.50 -14.71 -3.72
CA HIS A 111 -9.28 -14.13 -3.13
C HIS A 111 -9.11 -12.65 -3.47
N LEU A 112 -9.54 -12.21 -4.64
CA LEU A 112 -9.51 -10.80 -5.01
C LEU A 112 -10.44 -9.97 -4.09
N ALA A 113 -11.62 -10.47 -3.79
CA ALA A 113 -12.59 -9.85 -2.88
C ALA A 113 -12.10 -9.89 -1.41
N LEU A 114 -11.51 -11.01 -0.97
CA LEU A 114 -10.92 -11.13 0.36
C LEU A 114 -9.74 -10.15 0.55
N ALA A 115 -8.93 -9.94 -0.50
CA ALA A 115 -7.84 -8.98 -0.47
C ALA A 115 -8.35 -7.54 -0.30
N GLU A 116 -9.44 -7.17 -0.99
CA GLU A 116 -10.08 -5.86 -0.85
C GLU A 116 -10.56 -5.63 0.59
N THR A 117 -11.28 -6.62 1.15
CA THR A 117 -11.73 -6.59 2.54
C THR A 117 -10.56 -6.43 3.53
N ALA A 118 -9.49 -7.21 3.35
CA ALA A 118 -8.34 -7.15 4.26
C ALA A 118 -7.63 -5.79 4.22
N VAL A 119 -7.46 -5.21 3.03
CA VAL A 119 -6.86 -3.89 2.88
C VAL A 119 -7.74 -2.78 3.45
N MET A 120 -9.05 -2.81 3.16
CA MET A 120 -10.01 -1.86 3.73
C MET A 120 -10.00 -1.91 5.26
N GLY A 121 -9.99 -3.13 5.83
CA GLY A 121 -9.94 -3.33 7.27
C GLY A 121 -8.68 -2.74 7.91
N ALA A 122 -7.52 -2.93 7.29
CA ALA A 122 -6.26 -2.35 7.79
C ALA A 122 -6.28 -0.82 7.78
N PHE A 123 -6.86 -0.18 6.76
CA PHE A 123 -6.97 1.29 6.74
C PHE A 123 -8.02 1.85 7.69
N MET A 124 -9.12 1.14 7.93
CA MET A 124 -10.21 1.63 8.78
C MET A 124 -10.06 1.24 10.27
N ALA A 125 -9.16 0.31 10.62
CA ALA A 125 -8.95 -0.13 11.99
C ALA A 125 -8.47 1.02 12.89
N GLN A 126 -9.13 1.17 14.05
CA GLN A 126 -8.79 2.11 15.11
C GLN A 126 -8.35 1.38 16.40
N ASP A 127 -8.23 0.07 16.33
CA ASP A 127 -7.65 -0.80 17.34
C ASP A 127 -6.41 -1.48 16.77
N LEU A 128 -5.30 -1.50 17.51
CA LEU A 128 -4.02 -2.01 17.06
C LEU A 128 -4.06 -3.52 16.77
N ALA A 129 -4.76 -4.30 17.60
CA ALA A 129 -4.91 -5.73 17.37
C ALA A 129 -5.75 -6.01 16.12
N LEU A 130 -6.84 -5.25 15.93
CA LEU A 130 -7.67 -5.33 14.72
C LEU A 130 -6.86 -4.95 13.46
N PHE A 131 -6.01 -3.90 13.54
CA PHE A 131 -5.11 -3.54 12.46
C PHE A 131 -4.20 -4.72 12.07
N ILE A 132 -3.59 -5.39 13.06
CA ILE A 132 -2.69 -6.54 12.82
C ILE A 132 -3.45 -7.69 12.18
N VAL A 133 -4.66 -7.99 12.64
CA VAL A 133 -5.49 -9.05 12.05
C VAL A 133 -5.72 -8.79 10.55
N PHE A 134 -6.08 -7.57 10.16
CA PHE A 134 -6.27 -7.25 8.75
C PHE A 134 -4.95 -7.14 7.97
N PHE A 135 -3.89 -6.63 8.60
CA PHE A 135 -2.54 -6.58 8.01
C PHE A 135 -2.02 -7.98 7.66
N ASP A 136 -2.28 -8.98 8.51
CA ASP A 136 -1.87 -10.36 8.29
C ASP A 136 -2.84 -11.10 7.37
N LEU A 137 -4.12 -10.81 7.47
CA LEU A 137 -5.13 -11.39 6.57
C LEU A 137 -4.82 -11.12 5.10
N MET A 138 -4.20 -9.97 4.78
CA MET A 138 -3.76 -9.66 3.40
C MET A 138 -2.80 -10.72 2.84
N LEU A 139 -1.99 -11.37 3.68
CA LEU A 139 -1.04 -12.39 3.23
C LEU A 139 -1.75 -13.56 2.54
N VAL A 140 -2.89 -13.98 3.08
CA VAL A 140 -3.63 -15.16 2.60
C VAL A 140 -4.07 -15.02 1.13
N PRO A 141 -4.85 -14.01 0.73
CA PRO A 141 -5.30 -13.90 -0.66
C PRO A 141 -4.11 -13.69 -1.63
N PHE A 142 -3.11 -12.88 -1.26
CA PHE A 142 -1.96 -12.68 -2.14
C PHE A 142 -1.10 -13.94 -2.28
N TYR A 143 -0.91 -14.72 -1.21
CA TYR A 143 -0.28 -16.04 -1.30
C TYR A 143 -0.95 -16.92 -2.35
N PHE A 144 -2.27 -17.08 -2.28
CA PHE A 144 -3.00 -17.91 -3.23
C PHE A 144 -3.00 -17.32 -4.64
N MET A 145 -3.13 -16.01 -4.80
CA MET A 145 -3.14 -15.38 -6.12
C MET A 145 -1.77 -15.47 -6.81
N ILE A 146 -0.67 -15.31 -6.09
CA ILE A 146 0.69 -15.46 -6.63
C ILE A 146 0.99 -16.94 -6.93
N GLY A 147 0.80 -17.81 -5.95
CA GLY A 147 1.13 -19.23 -6.07
C GLY A 147 0.22 -20.00 -7.02
N GLY A 148 -1.07 -19.64 -7.09
CA GLY A 148 -2.08 -20.35 -7.88
C GLY A 148 -2.14 -19.93 -9.34
N TRP A 149 -1.92 -18.63 -9.64
CA TRP A 149 -2.07 -18.06 -10.99
C TRP A 149 -0.81 -17.33 -11.48
N GLY A 150 0.26 -17.31 -10.72
CA GLY A 150 1.55 -16.75 -11.12
C GLY A 150 2.21 -17.56 -12.24
N THR A 151 3.18 -16.91 -12.90
CA THR A 151 3.97 -17.49 -14.01
C THR A 151 5.43 -17.69 -13.61
N GLY A 152 6.20 -18.42 -14.40
CA GLY A 152 7.60 -18.67 -14.11
C GLY A 152 7.82 -19.43 -12.80
N ASP A 153 8.83 -19.04 -12.03
CA ASP A 153 9.14 -19.66 -10.73
C ASP A 153 8.26 -19.08 -9.61
N ARG A 154 6.95 -19.29 -9.75
CA ARG A 154 5.94 -18.81 -8.80
C ARG A 154 6.09 -19.39 -7.40
N VAL A 155 6.65 -20.61 -7.27
CA VAL A 155 6.87 -21.22 -5.95
C VAL A 155 7.92 -20.45 -5.18
N LYS A 156 9.07 -20.15 -5.78
CA LYS A 156 10.13 -19.34 -5.18
C LYS A 156 9.63 -17.92 -4.85
N ALA A 157 8.90 -17.30 -5.79
CA ALA A 157 8.33 -15.98 -5.61
C ALA A 157 7.38 -15.93 -4.40
N THR A 158 6.44 -16.89 -4.32
CA THR A 158 5.48 -17.00 -3.22
C THR A 158 6.17 -17.28 -1.90
N THR A 159 7.16 -18.20 -1.88
CA THR A 159 7.90 -18.53 -0.66
C THR A 159 8.66 -17.32 -0.13
N LYS A 160 9.37 -16.57 -1.00
CA LYS A 160 10.05 -15.33 -0.58
C LYS A 160 9.05 -14.31 -0.03
N PHE A 161 7.96 -14.06 -0.74
CA PHE A 161 6.91 -13.12 -0.30
C PHE A 161 6.40 -13.48 1.09
N VAL A 162 6.08 -14.76 1.34
CA VAL A 162 5.57 -15.24 2.63
C VAL A 162 6.61 -15.11 3.73
N ILE A 163 7.85 -15.58 3.51
CA ILE A 163 8.90 -15.54 4.54
C ILE A 163 9.16 -14.10 4.98
N TYR A 164 9.33 -13.17 4.03
CA TYR A 164 9.56 -11.76 4.37
C TYR A 164 8.39 -11.14 5.11
N THR A 165 7.17 -11.28 4.56
CA THR A 165 5.99 -10.64 5.14
C THR A 165 5.60 -11.25 6.48
N LEU A 166 5.69 -12.57 6.64
CA LEU A 166 5.39 -13.24 7.90
C LEU A 166 6.42 -12.90 9.00
N ALA A 167 7.73 -12.87 8.65
CA ALA A 167 8.75 -12.46 9.60
C ALA A 167 8.53 -11.02 10.09
N GLY A 168 8.22 -10.09 9.17
CA GLY A 168 7.88 -8.72 9.55
C GLY A 168 6.65 -8.65 10.45
N SER A 169 5.59 -9.35 10.09
CA SER A 169 4.32 -9.39 10.82
C SER A 169 4.47 -9.94 12.24
N LEU A 170 5.29 -10.99 12.44
CA LEU A 170 5.58 -11.51 13.78
C LEU A 170 6.33 -10.49 14.66
N LEU A 171 7.23 -9.69 14.08
CA LEU A 171 7.88 -8.59 14.80
C LEU A 171 6.89 -7.50 15.19
N MET A 172 5.97 -7.15 14.29
CA MET A 172 4.89 -6.20 14.57
C MET A 172 3.95 -6.71 15.67
N LEU A 173 3.58 -7.98 15.65
CA LEU A 173 2.75 -8.59 16.69
C LEU A 173 3.44 -8.52 18.06
N ALA A 174 4.74 -8.86 18.12
CA ALA A 174 5.51 -8.74 19.35
C ALA A 174 5.56 -7.29 19.87
N ALA A 175 5.78 -6.33 18.95
CA ALA A 175 5.78 -4.90 19.26
C ALA A 175 4.43 -4.42 19.81
N ALA A 176 3.33 -4.87 19.20
CA ALA A 176 1.98 -4.48 19.62
C ALA A 176 1.61 -5.06 20.99
N ILE A 177 1.91 -6.33 21.24
CA ILE A 177 1.70 -6.94 22.56
C ILE A 177 2.52 -6.20 23.63
N ALA A 178 3.80 -5.93 23.33
CA ALA A 178 4.64 -5.18 24.24
C ALA A 178 4.09 -3.76 24.50
N LEU A 179 3.63 -3.06 23.45
CA LEU A 179 3.04 -1.74 23.60
C LEU A 179 1.78 -1.80 24.47
N GLY A 180 0.85 -2.73 24.19
CA GLY A 180 -0.38 -2.88 24.99
C GLY A 180 -0.11 -3.17 26.47
N VAL A 181 0.83 -4.08 26.76
CA VAL A 181 1.17 -4.49 28.14
C VAL A 181 1.97 -3.39 28.87
N LEU A 182 3.04 -2.87 28.23
CA LEU A 182 3.96 -1.92 28.90
C LEU A 182 3.40 -0.50 29.00
N SER A 183 2.36 -0.16 28.24
CA SER A 183 1.65 1.11 28.37
C SER A 183 0.51 1.05 29.39
N THR A 184 0.19 -0.13 29.93
CA THR A 184 -0.91 -0.28 30.90
C THR A 184 -0.49 0.29 32.26
N PRO A 185 -1.24 1.25 32.83
CA PRO A 185 -0.98 1.78 34.17
C PRO A 185 -1.14 0.70 35.24
N ASP A 186 -0.49 0.88 36.38
CA ASP A 186 -0.62 -0.03 37.53
C ASP A 186 -2.10 -0.20 37.97
N GLY A 187 -2.59 -1.43 37.91
CA GLY A 187 -3.98 -1.76 38.21
C GLY A 187 -5.01 -1.38 37.14
N GLY A 188 -4.54 -0.92 35.97
CA GLY A 188 -5.37 -0.62 34.81
C GLY A 188 -5.64 -1.84 33.92
N GLU A 189 -6.53 -1.67 32.96
CA GLU A 189 -6.84 -2.69 31.96
C GLU A 189 -5.96 -2.52 30.70
N ILE A 190 -5.60 -3.64 30.08
CA ILE A 190 -4.91 -3.65 28.79
C ILE A 190 -5.87 -3.06 27.73
N SER A 191 -5.35 -2.24 26.83
CA SER A 191 -6.12 -1.74 25.69
C SER A 191 -5.24 -1.67 24.44
N PHE A 192 -5.87 -1.95 23.31
CA PHE A 192 -5.28 -1.80 21.98
C PHE A 192 -5.95 -0.68 21.16
N SER A 193 -6.89 0.07 21.74
CA SER A 193 -7.47 1.26 21.12
C SER A 193 -6.38 2.30 20.82
N LEU A 194 -6.25 2.72 19.56
CA LEU A 194 -5.22 3.71 19.16
C LEU A 194 -5.40 5.03 19.92
N ALA A 195 -6.63 5.45 20.16
CA ALA A 195 -6.93 6.69 20.90
C ALA A 195 -6.49 6.60 22.38
N GLU A 196 -6.63 5.44 23.01
CA GLU A 196 -6.17 5.23 24.38
C GLU A 196 -4.64 5.09 24.45
N LEU A 197 -4.03 4.35 23.51
CA LEU A 197 -2.58 4.18 23.45
C LEU A 197 -1.85 5.52 23.25
N GLN A 198 -2.42 6.47 22.50
CA GLN A 198 -1.87 7.82 22.34
C GLN A 198 -1.86 8.63 23.64
N GLN A 199 -2.72 8.31 24.60
CA GLN A 199 -2.81 9.00 25.88
C GLN A 199 -1.95 8.34 26.98
N ARG A 200 -1.45 7.13 26.72
CA ARG A 200 -0.64 6.37 27.67
C ARG A 200 0.83 6.70 27.51
N SER A 201 1.55 6.81 28.62
CA SER A 201 2.98 7.05 28.60
C SER A 201 3.76 5.73 28.55
N VAL A 202 4.75 5.69 27.66
CA VAL A 202 5.71 4.60 27.57
C VAL A 202 7.12 5.22 27.68
N SER A 203 8.02 4.60 28.46
CA SER A 203 9.37 5.14 28.61
C SER A 203 10.10 5.25 27.29
N GLU A 204 10.95 6.26 27.12
CA GLU A 204 11.73 6.50 25.89
C GLU A 204 12.49 5.25 25.41
N GLY A 205 13.20 4.57 26.33
CA GLY A 205 13.91 3.33 25.97
C GLY A 205 12.99 2.21 25.46
N THR A 206 11.76 2.14 25.99
CA THR A 206 10.75 1.19 25.51
C THR A 206 10.22 1.60 24.13
N GLN A 207 9.96 2.89 23.92
CA GLN A 207 9.55 3.39 22.60
C GLN A 207 10.60 3.05 21.53
N GLN A 208 11.90 3.24 21.82
CA GLN A 208 12.98 3.01 20.86
C GLN A 208 12.96 1.59 20.24
N TRP A 209 12.90 0.54 21.07
CA TRP A 209 12.92 -0.81 20.52
C TRP A 209 11.57 -1.25 19.92
N ILE A 210 10.42 -0.75 20.45
CA ILE A 210 9.10 -1.02 19.88
C ILE A 210 9.00 -0.40 18.49
N VAL A 211 9.42 0.88 18.33
CA VAL A 211 9.46 1.56 17.03
C VAL A 211 10.31 0.80 16.03
N LEU A 212 11.46 0.27 16.44
CA LEU A 212 12.32 -0.52 15.55
C LEU A 212 11.64 -1.79 15.05
N LEU A 213 10.90 -2.52 15.90
CA LEU A 213 10.15 -3.71 15.51
C LEU A 213 9.02 -3.39 14.55
N PHE A 214 8.24 -2.31 14.80
CA PHE A 214 7.23 -1.83 13.85
C PHE A 214 7.88 -1.42 12.52
N ALA A 215 8.99 -0.68 12.58
CA ALA A 215 9.69 -0.20 11.39
C ALA A 215 10.18 -1.36 10.51
N LEU A 216 10.73 -2.42 11.09
CA LEU A 216 11.14 -3.61 10.34
C LEU A 216 9.95 -4.25 9.62
N ALA A 217 8.79 -4.39 10.28
CA ALA A 217 7.59 -4.91 9.67
C ALA A 217 7.09 -4.02 8.51
N PHE A 218 7.04 -2.72 8.73
CA PHE A 218 6.55 -1.76 7.76
C PHE A 218 7.50 -1.60 6.56
N PHE A 219 8.82 -1.63 6.77
CA PHE A 219 9.81 -1.63 5.69
C PHE A 219 9.86 -2.93 4.88
N VAL A 220 9.45 -4.05 5.45
CA VAL A 220 9.20 -5.28 4.67
C VAL A 220 7.98 -5.10 3.78
N LYS A 221 6.88 -4.57 4.32
CA LYS A 221 5.61 -4.41 3.61
C LYS A 221 5.69 -3.30 2.55
N ALA A 222 6.28 -2.16 2.90
CA ALA A 222 6.66 -1.09 1.99
C ALA A 222 8.14 -1.31 1.60
N PRO A 223 8.42 -2.09 0.56
CA PRO A 223 9.70 -2.76 0.36
C PRO A 223 10.86 -1.77 0.17
N LEU A 224 11.40 -1.27 1.28
CA LEU A 224 12.57 -0.41 1.28
C LEU A 224 13.87 -1.22 1.42
N PHE A 225 14.96 -0.64 0.98
CA PHE A 225 16.29 -1.22 1.20
C PHE A 225 16.57 -1.35 2.72
N PRO A 226 17.13 -2.47 3.19
CA PRO A 226 17.51 -3.69 2.46
C PRO A 226 16.40 -4.76 2.40
N LEU A 227 15.18 -4.47 2.87
CA LEU A 227 14.10 -5.45 3.09
C LEU A 227 13.24 -5.71 1.84
N HIS A 228 13.60 -5.14 0.68
CA HIS A 228 12.90 -5.28 -0.61
C HIS A 228 13.22 -6.59 -1.37
N GLY A 229 14.02 -7.48 -0.81
CA GLY A 229 14.57 -8.66 -1.51
C GLY A 229 13.52 -9.65 -2.06
N TRP A 230 12.28 -9.56 -1.61
CA TRP A 230 11.18 -10.37 -2.12
C TRP A 230 10.54 -9.80 -3.42
N VAL A 231 10.72 -8.49 -3.69
CA VAL A 231 10.04 -7.77 -4.79
C VAL A 231 10.39 -8.31 -6.17
N PRO A 232 11.66 -8.49 -6.57
CA PRO A 232 11.97 -8.82 -7.96
C PRO A 232 11.33 -10.13 -8.43
N GLU A 233 11.44 -11.19 -7.65
CA GLU A 233 10.85 -12.48 -8.00
C GLU A 233 9.33 -12.45 -7.92
N THR A 234 8.78 -11.84 -6.88
CA THR A 234 7.33 -11.75 -6.69
C THR A 234 6.69 -10.95 -7.82
N TYR A 235 7.24 -9.77 -8.16
CA TYR A 235 6.67 -8.94 -9.20
C TYR A 235 6.76 -9.60 -10.58
N ARG A 236 7.86 -10.28 -10.87
CA ARG A 236 8.04 -11.01 -12.14
C ARG A 236 7.03 -12.14 -12.31
N SER A 237 6.67 -12.82 -11.24
CA SER A 237 5.81 -14.02 -11.27
C SER A 237 4.32 -13.71 -11.09
N THR A 238 3.97 -12.59 -10.47
CA THR A 238 2.59 -12.27 -10.08
C THR A 238 1.71 -11.93 -11.29
N PRO A 239 0.46 -12.41 -11.36
CA PRO A 239 -0.50 -11.96 -12.37
C PRO A 239 -0.64 -10.44 -12.37
N ILE A 240 -0.73 -9.81 -13.54
CA ILE A 240 -0.64 -8.35 -13.67
C ILE A 240 -1.66 -7.57 -12.83
N VAL A 241 -2.89 -8.07 -12.75
CA VAL A 241 -3.96 -7.48 -11.93
C VAL A 241 -3.62 -7.53 -10.43
N THR A 242 -3.16 -8.69 -9.97
CA THR A 242 -2.72 -8.88 -8.58
C THR A 242 -1.50 -8.03 -8.26
N LEU A 243 -0.57 -7.90 -9.21
CA LEU A 243 0.62 -7.08 -9.10
C LEU A 243 0.28 -5.59 -8.98
N ALA A 244 -0.66 -5.10 -9.79
CA ALA A 244 -1.14 -3.73 -9.73
C ALA A 244 -1.65 -3.39 -8.32
N LEU A 245 -2.48 -4.25 -7.73
CA LEU A 245 -3.03 -4.06 -6.38
C LEU A 245 -1.97 -4.19 -5.28
N LEU A 246 -1.05 -5.16 -5.42
CA LEU A 246 0.04 -5.35 -4.48
C LEU A 246 0.94 -4.12 -4.41
N SER A 247 1.31 -3.55 -5.56
CA SER A 247 2.17 -2.38 -5.63
C SER A 247 1.45 -1.08 -5.26
N ALA A 248 0.19 -0.94 -5.69
CA ALA A 248 -0.58 0.28 -5.48
C ALA A 248 -1.05 0.48 -4.04
N VAL A 249 -1.54 -0.57 -3.40
CA VAL A 249 -2.28 -0.44 -2.14
C VAL A 249 -1.60 -1.20 -1.00
N LEU A 250 -1.20 -2.47 -1.20
CA LEU A 250 -0.61 -3.28 -0.13
C LEU A 250 0.66 -2.63 0.45
N SER A 251 1.53 -2.09 -0.40
CA SER A 251 2.75 -1.40 0.03
C SER A 251 2.48 -0.14 0.85
N LYS A 252 1.31 0.52 0.66
CA LYS A 252 0.93 1.73 1.39
C LYS A 252 0.47 1.44 2.81
N VAL A 253 -0.03 0.23 3.08
CA VAL A 253 -0.41 -0.15 4.46
C VAL A 253 0.79 -0.08 5.41
N GLY A 254 2.01 -0.43 4.95
CA GLY A 254 3.23 -0.29 5.75
C GLY A 254 3.54 1.17 6.09
N VAL A 255 3.60 2.05 5.08
CA VAL A 255 3.88 3.48 5.32
C VAL A 255 2.75 4.20 6.07
N TYR A 256 1.49 3.78 5.86
CA TYR A 256 0.35 4.23 6.64
C TYR A 256 0.50 3.89 8.13
N GLY A 257 1.03 2.71 8.46
CA GLY A 257 1.30 2.30 9.83
C GLY A 257 2.25 3.25 10.58
N PHE A 258 3.23 3.86 9.92
CA PHE A 258 4.05 4.90 10.54
C PHE A 258 3.22 6.12 10.94
N LEU A 259 2.38 6.63 10.03
CA LEU A 259 1.56 7.82 10.27
C LEU A 259 0.45 7.57 11.29
N ARG A 260 -0.17 6.38 11.29
CA ARG A 260 -1.31 6.05 12.15
C ARG A 260 -0.93 5.56 13.53
N ILE A 261 0.17 4.80 13.64
CA ILE A 261 0.52 4.06 14.85
C ILE A 261 1.82 4.62 15.45
N VAL A 262 2.91 4.58 14.69
CA VAL A 262 4.25 4.82 15.24
C VAL A 262 4.45 6.27 15.68
N LEU A 263 4.20 7.23 14.80
CA LEU A 263 4.42 8.65 15.10
C LEU A 263 3.51 9.19 16.22
N PRO A 264 2.20 8.92 16.22
CA PRO A 264 1.32 9.48 17.24
C PRO A 264 1.48 8.84 18.63
N ILE A 265 1.87 7.56 18.69
CA ILE A 265 1.94 6.82 19.97
C ILE A 265 3.36 6.87 20.55
N MET A 266 4.38 6.91 19.70
CA MET A 266 5.79 6.79 20.11
C MET A 266 6.65 7.92 19.49
N PRO A 267 6.37 9.18 19.78
CA PRO A 267 7.08 10.32 19.18
C PRO A 267 8.57 10.36 19.52
N GLU A 268 8.94 10.05 20.77
CA GLU A 268 10.33 10.06 21.22
C GLU A 268 11.17 8.96 20.55
N GLY A 269 10.61 7.74 20.48
CA GLY A 269 11.24 6.65 19.75
C GLY A 269 11.35 6.93 18.24
N SER A 270 10.36 7.59 17.66
CA SER A 270 10.36 8.01 16.25
C SER A 270 11.46 9.05 15.99
N GLN A 271 11.62 10.03 16.87
CA GLN A 271 12.67 11.04 16.78
C GLN A 271 14.07 10.42 16.95
N HIS A 272 14.22 9.46 17.86
CA HIS A 272 15.47 8.72 18.05
C HIS A 272 15.96 8.04 16.76
N TRP A 273 15.05 7.39 16.02
CA TRP A 273 15.38 6.65 14.80
C TRP A 273 15.26 7.48 13.51
N GLN A 274 14.90 8.77 13.60
CA GLN A 274 14.67 9.65 12.46
C GLN A 274 15.79 9.60 11.42
N GLU A 275 17.03 9.81 11.85
CA GLU A 275 18.21 9.85 10.96
C GLU A 275 18.42 8.52 10.22
N LEU A 276 18.23 7.40 10.91
CA LEU A 276 18.34 6.07 10.29
C LEU A 276 17.26 5.87 9.22
N PHE A 277 16.02 6.24 9.54
CA PHE A 277 14.89 6.02 8.62
C PHE A 277 14.95 6.95 7.41
N ILE A 278 15.35 8.19 7.58
CA ILE A 278 15.64 9.10 6.46
C ILE A 278 16.80 8.56 5.62
N GLY A 279 17.86 8.06 6.24
CA GLY A 279 18.99 7.44 5.54
C GLY A 279 18.57 6.25 4.68
N ILE A 280 17.74 5.35 5.23
CA ILE A 280 17.13 4.23 4.51
C ILE A 280 16.25 4.72 3.34
N ALA A 281 15.45 5.75 3.58
CA ALA A 281 14.56 6.34 2.58
C ALA A 281 15.36 6.91 1.39
N VAL A 282 16.35 7.76 1.65
CA VAL A 282 17.19 8.38 0.62
C VAL A 282 18.00 7.31 -0.13
N PHE A 283 18.56 6.34 0.58
CA PHE A 283 19.25 5.22 -0.07
C PHE A 283 18.31 4.43 -0.98
N SER A 284 17.06 4.17 -0.55
CA SER A 284 16.05 3.48 -1.35
C SER A 284 15.66 4.27 -2.60
N ILE A 285 15.60 5.62 -2.52
CA ILE A 285 15.37 6.49 -3.69
C ILE A 285 16.46 6.28 -4.73
N LEU A 286 17.72 6.40 -4.36
CA LEU A 286 18.85 6.29 -5.29
C LEU A 286 19.02 4.85 -5.81
N TYR A 287 19.03 3.89 -4.91
CA TYR A 287 19.20 2.47 -5.23
C TYR A 287 18.07 1.96 -6.12
N GLY A 288 16.81 2.26 -5.77
CA GLY A 288 15.64 1.88 -6.57
C GLY A 288 15.70 2.49 -7.97
N SER A 289 16.08 3.77 -8.09
CA SER A 289 16.21 4.46 -9.36
C SER A 289 17.32 3.87 -10.27
N ILE A 290 18.49 3.57 -9.71
CA ILE A 290 19.61 2.95 -10.43
C ILE A 290 19.22 1.54 -10.90
N LEU A 291 18.57 0.76 -10.05
CA LEU A 291 18.12 -0.57 -10.42
C LEU A 291 16.99 -0.53 -11.46
N ALA A 292 16.07 0.43 -11.37
CA ALA A 292 15.04 0.63 -12.40
C ALA A 292 15.68 0.88 -13.77
N PHE A 293 16.68 1.75 -13.85
CA PHE A 293 17.42 2.03 -15.09
C PHE A 293 18.13 0.79 -15.66
N SER A 294 18.61 -0.12 -14.81
CA SER A 294 19.34 -1.32 -15.23
C SER A 294 18.45 -2.47 -15.73
N GLN A 295 17.12 -2.37 -15.60
CA GLN A 295 16.23 -3.46 -16.00
C GLN A 295 15.89 -3.43 -17.50
N ASP A 296 15.84 -4.59 -18.11
CA ASP A 296 15.35 -4.78 -19.49
C ASP A 296 13.89 -5.25 -19.55
N ASN A 297 13.29 -5.55 -18.40
CA ASN A 297 11.89 -5.94 -18.27
C ASN A 297 11.08 -4.74 -17.73
N VAL A 298 10.09 -4.28 -18.51
CA VAL A 298 9.29 -3.08 -18.17
C VAL A 298 8.55 -3.21 -16.82
N ARG A 299 8.10 -4.42 -16.47
CA ARG A 299 7.48 -4.69 -15.17
C ARG A 299 8.45 -4.44 -14.01
N LEU A 300 9.72 -4.83 -14.16
CA LEU A 300 10.75 -4.60 -13.14
C LEU A 300 11.20 -3.15 -13.08
N VAL A 301 11.19 -2.41 -14.22
CA VAL A 301 11.40 -0.95 -14.20
C VAL A 301 10.40 -0.29 -13.25
N VAL A 302 9.09 -0.60 -13.39
CA VAL A 302 8.04 -0.05 -12.51
C VAL A 302 8.17 -0.58 -11.08
N ALA A 303 8.60 -1.83 -10.90
CA ALA A 303 8.84 -2.40 -9.56
C ALA A 303 9.90 -1.61 -8.77
N TYR A 304 11.06 -1.39 -9.38
CA TYR A 304 12.16 -0.64 -8.74
C TYR A 304 11.86 0.86 -8.63
N SER A 305 11.13 1.44 -9.60
CA SER A 305 10.64 2.81 -9.47
C SER A 305 9.71 2.96 -8.26
N SER A 306 8.88 1.95 -7.97
CA SER A 306 8.02 1.94 -6.78
C SER A 306 8.80 1.90 -5.48
N ILE A 307 9.96 1.23 -5.43
CA ILE A 307 10.86 1.27 -4.27
C ILE A 307 11.40 2.68 -4.05
N ALA A 308 11.80 3.37 -5.13
CA ALA A 308 12.25 4.76 -5.05
C ALA A 308 11.12 5.69 -4.56
N GLN A 309 9.91 5.54 -5.09
CA GLN A 309 8.77 6.35 -4.69
C GLN A 309 8.33 6.12 -3.24
N LEU A 310 8.42 4.88 -2.74
CA LEU A 310 8.20 4.58 -1.33
C LEU A 310 9.29 5.22 -0.45
N GLY A 311 10.51 5.33 -0.96
CA GLY A 311 11.57 6.12 -0.32
C GLY A 311 11.19 7.59 -0.14
N PHE A 312 10.63 8.25 -1.18
CA PHE A 312 10.11 9.62 -1.04
C PHE A 312 9.00 9.73 0.01
N ILE A 313 8.06 8.78 0.04
CA ILE A 313 6.99 8.76 1.04
C ILE A 313 7.58 8.68 2.45
N VAL A 314 8.53 7.78 2.70
CA VAL A 314 9.16 7.62 4.02
C VAL A 314 10.02 8.82 4.39
N LEU A 315 10.71 9.44 3.43
CA LEU A 315 11.43 10.70 3.63
C LEU A 315 10.47 11.80 4.13
N GLY A 316 9.30 11.95 3.50
CA GLY A 316 8.28 12.92 3.92
C GLY A 316 7.71 12.63 5.30
N ILE A 317 7.48 11.35 5.64
CA ILE A 317 6.98 10.93 6.96
C ILE A 317 7.97 11.29 8.06
N PHE A 318 9.25 10.98 7.86
CA PHE A 318 10.31 11.18 8.87
C PHE A 318 11.04 12.51 8.75
N ALA A 319 10.65 13.40 7.84
CA ALA A 319 10.98 14.80 7.94
C ALA A 319 10.45 15.41 9.26
N LEU A 320 9.38 14.79 9.83
CA LEU A 320 8.69 15.23 11.05
C LEU A 320 8.20 16.68 10.96
N ASP A 321 7.80 17.08 9.75
CA ASP A 321 7.26 18.38 9.39
C ASP A 321 5.91 18.22 8.71
N ASP A 322 5.02 19.20 8.88
CA ASP A 322 3.65 19.18 8.34
C ASP A 322 3.63 19.08 6.80
N LYS A 323 4.55 19.78 6.11
CA LYS A 323 4.63 19.73 4.64
C LYS A 323 5.09 18.36 4.16
N GLY A 324 6.10 17.80 4.81
CA GLY A 324 6.59 16.45 4.53
C GLY A 324 5.51 15.40 4.72
N ALA A 325 4.76 15.46 5.82
CA ALA A 325 3.66 14.55 6.12
C ALA A 325 2.52 14.68 5.10
N GLN A 326 2.09 15.90 4.76
CA GLN A 326 1.08 16.14 3.72
C GLN A 326 1.55 15.64 2.34
N GLY A 327 2.81 15.91 2.00
CA GLY A 327 3.44 15.40 0.78
C GLY A 327 3.45 13.88 0.72
N ALA A 328 3.78 13.21 1.83
CA ALA A 328 3.78 11.76 1.94
C ALA A 328 2.38 11.16 1.70
N VAL A 329 1.33 11.71 2.33
CA VAL A 329 -0.06 11.25 2.15
C VAL A 329 -0.51 11.44 0.69
N LEU A 330 -0.24 12.60 0.09
CA LEU A 330 -0.53 12.85 -1.32
C LEU A 330 0.22 11.88 -2.24
N GLN A 331 1.50 11.61 -1.95
CA GLN A 331 2.31 10.69 -2.73
C GLN A 331 1.84 9.25 -2.59
N MET A 332 1.36 8.83 -1.41
CA MET A 332 0.73 7.51 -1.23
C MET A 332 -0.46 7.32 -2.18
N LEU A 333 -1.35 8.30 -2.25
CA LEU A 333 -2.53 8.30 -3.12
C LEU A 333 -2.13 8.30 -4.60
N ASN A 334 -1.32 9.29 -4.99
CA ASN A 334 -1.00 9.56 -6.38
C ASN A 334 -0.16 8.45 -7.02
N HIS A 335 0.90 8.02 -6.33
CA HIS A 335 1.72 6.89 -6.76
C HIS A 335 0.87 5.60 -6.87
N GLY A 336 -0.05 5.36 -5.94
CA GLY A 336 -0.96 4.21 -6.01
C GLY A 336 -1.79 4.21 -7.30
N LEU A 337 -2.43 5.32 -7.64
CA LEU A 337 -3.24 5.46 -8.86
C LEU A 337 -2.41 5.28 -10.13
N VAL A 338 -1.24 5.92 -10.18
CA VAL A 338 -0.34 5.85 -11.34
C VAL A 338 0.18 4.43 -11.58
N VAL A 339 0.54 3.72 -10.52
CA VAL A 339 1.06 2.34 -10.62
C VAL A 339 0.01 1.36 -11.08
N VAL A 340 -1.26 1.51 -10.67
CA VAL A 340 -2.37 0.70 -11.22
C VAL A 340 -2.47 0.90 -12.73
N ALA A 341 -2.49 2.17 -13.17
CA ALA A 341 -2.58 2.49 -14.59
C ALA A 341 -1.40 1.89 -15.37
N LEU A 342 -0.16 2.07 -14.87
CA LEU A 342 1.04 1.53 -15.52
C LEU A 342 0.99 0.00 -15.66
N PHE A 343 0.71 -0.75 -14.59
CA PHE A 343 0.69 -2.21 -14.69
C PHE A 343 -0.44 -2.73 -15.57
N LEU A 344 -1.61 -2.10 -15.56
CA LEU A 344 -2.70 -2.48 -16.46
C LEU A 344 -2.34 -2.19 -17.93
N ILE A 345 -1.71 -1.05 -18.23
CA ILE A 345 -1.22 -0.73 -19.57
C ILE A 345 -0.12 -1.71 -19.99
N ILE A 346 0.84 -2.01 -19.11
CA ILE A 346 1.91 -3.00 -19.37
C ILE A 346 1.28 -4.37 -19.69
N GLY A 347 0.25 -4.78 -18.97
CA GLY A 347 -0.47 -6.02 -19.27
C GLY A 347 -1.06 -6.06 -20.67
N VAL A 348 -1.66 -4.94 -21.13
CA VAL A 348 -2.20 -4.83 -22.50
C VAL A 348 -1.09 -4.79 -23.54
N VAL A 349 0.00 -4.08 -23.28
CA VAL A 349 1.17 -4.00 -24.17
C VAL A 349 1.81 -5.37 -24.33
N ALA A 350 2.07 -6.07 -23.22
CA ALA A 350 2.64 -7.41 -23.22
C ALA A 350 1.75 -8.41 -24.00
N ALA A 351 0.42 -8.38 -23.78
CA ALA A 351 -0.51 -9.23 -24.50
C ALA A 351 -0.46 -9.01 -26.03
N ARG A 352 -0.28 -7.75 -26.47
CA ARG A 352 -0.13 -7.41 -27.89
C ARG A 352 1.25 -7.78 -28.46
N ALA A 353 2.26 -7.88 -27.59
CA ALA A 353 3.61 -8.30 -27.95
C ALA A 353 3.86 -9.81 -27.80
N GLY A 354 2.79 -10.63 -27.83
CA GLY A 354 2.91 -12.08 -27.69
C GLY A 354 3.32 -12.56 -26.30
N GLY A 355 3.12 -11.74 -25.28
CA GLY A 355 3.47 -12.03 -23.90
C GLY A 355 4.82 -11.48 -23.45
N SER A 356 5.58 -10.84 -24.36
CA SER A 356 6.88 -10.25 -24.02
C SER A 356 6.73 -8.96 -23.21
N GLU A 357 7.61 -8.80 -22.22
CA GLU A 357 7.77 -7.60 -21.40
C GLU A 357 9.17 -7.00 -21.54
N SER A 358 9.95 -7.48 -22.53
CA SER A 358 11.28 -6.97 -22.80
C SER A 358 11.23 -5.62 -23.51
N LEU A 359 11.94 -4.62 -22.99
CA LEU A 359 12.00 -3.29 -23.60
C LEU A 359 12.51 -3.31 -25.04
N THR A 360 13.40 -4.25 -25.37
CA THR A 360 13.95 -4.39 -26.73
C THR A 360 12.92 -4.92 -27.72
N GLU A 361 11.90 -5.66 -27.27
CA GLU A 361 10.86 -6.26 -28.11
C GLU A 361 9.59 -5.39 -28.19
N LEU A 362 9.44 -4.41 -27.29
CA LEU A 362 8.27 -3.52 -27.24
C LEU A 362 8.37 -2.32 -28.20
N GLY A 363 9.41 -2.24 -29.01
CA GLY A 363 9.62 -1.14 -29.97
C GLY A 363 8.50 -1.00 -31.00
N GLY A 364 8.22 0.23 -31.43
CA GLY A 364 7.25 0.52 -32.50
C GLY A 364 5.77 0.42 -32.12
N MET A 365 5.44 0.14 -30.85
CA MET A 365 4.05 0.01 -30.38
C MET A 365 3.24 1.30 -30.54
N ALA A 366 3.86 2.46 -30.50
CA ALA A 366 3.19 3.75 -30.68
C ALA A 366 2.51 3.89 -32.06
N PHE A 367 3.12 3.34 -33.11
CA PHE A 367 2.54 3.34 -34.45
C PHE A 367 1.35 2.39 -34.60
N ARG A 368 1.38 1.26 -33.86
CA ARG A 368 0.35 0.22 -33.94
C ARG A 368 -0.82 0.47 -32.98
N ALA A 369 -0.58 1.20 -31.89
CA ALA A 369 -1.55 1.46 -30.83
C ALA A 369 -1.37 2.88 -30.23
N PRO A 370 -1.65 3.95 -31.04
CA PRO A 370 -1.35 5.33 -30.63
C PRO A 370 -2.09 5.78 -29.35
N VAL A 371 -3.34 5.36 -29.17
CA VAL A 371 -4.11 5.67 -27.95
C VAL A 371 -3.46 5.02 -26.71
N LEU A 372 -3.05 3.75 -26.81
CA LEU A 372 -2.37 3.06 -25.72
C LEU A 372 -1.03 3.71 -25.39
N ALA A 373 -0.28 4.12 -26.44
CA ALA A 373 0.99 4.83 -26.25
C ALA A 373 0.79 6.20 -25.59
N ALA A 374 -0.26 6.94 -25.96
CA ALA A 374 -0.60 8.21 -25.29
C ALA A 374 -0.96 8.01 -23.82
N LEU A 375 -1.77 7.00 -23.49
CA LEU A 375 -2.10 6.67 -22.09
C LEU A 375 -0.86 6.24 -21.30
N PHE A 376 0.04 5.45 -21.92
CA PHE A 376 1.30 5.06 -21.30
C PHE A 376 2.19 6.28 -21.05
N LEU A 377 2.28 7.20 -22.01
CA LEU A 377 3.04 8.45 -21.87
C LEU A 377 2.50 9.33 -20.74
N ILE A 378 1.16 9.48 -20.62
CA ILE A 378 0.53 10.22 -19.52
C ILE A 378 0.90 9.60 -18.18
N ALA A 379 0.79 8.28 -18.05
CA ALA A 379 1.15 7.57 -16.81
C ALA A 379 2.65 7.67 -16.51
N THR A 380 3.50 7.63 -17.54
CA THR A 380 4.96 7.85 -17.43
C THR A 380 5.25 9.27 -16.91
N PHE A 381 4.65 10.30 -17.49
CA PHE A 381 4.84 11.69 -17.05
C PHE A 381 4.30 11.91 -15.61
N ALA A 382 3.22 11.24 -15.25
CA ALA A 382 2.76 11.25 -13.87
C ALA A 382 3.77 10.59 -12.91
N THR A 383 4.43 9.50 -13.32
CA THR A 383 5.50 8.86 -12.53
C THR A 383 6.74 9.74 -12.39
N LEU A 384 7.05 10.56 -13.41
CA LEU A 384 8.13 11.53 -13.39
C LEU A 384 7.85 12.75 -12.51
N ALA A 385 6.70 12.81 -11.89
CA ALA A 385 6.23 14.00 -11.15
C ALA A 385 6.37 15.28 -11.99
N MET A 386 5.99 15.23 -13.27
CA MET A 386 6.02 16.45 -14.11
C MET A 386 5.01 17.49 -13.61
N PRO A 387 5.33 18.80 -13.67
CA PRO A 387 4.37 19.85 -13.39
C PRO A 387 3.06 19.65 -14.15
N GLY A 388 1.92 19.65 -13.41
CA GLY A 388 0.61 19.28 -13.93
C GLY A 388 0.17 17.86 -13.62
N SER A 389 1.06 16.99 -13.14
CA SER A 389 0.70 15.70 -12.57
C SER A 389 0.45 15.79 -11.06
N ALA A 390 -0.36 14.86 -10.54
CA ALA A 390 -0.63 14.82 -9.10
C ALA A 390 0.61 14.47 -8.27
N ASN A 391 1.51 13.62 -8.77
CA ASN A 391 2.76 13.27 -8.09
C ASN A 391 3.69 14.48 -7.89
N PHE A 392 3.66 15.47 -8.78
CA PHE A 392 4.48 16.69 -8.66
C PHE A 392 4.25 17.38 -7.31
N ILE A 393 3.00 17.59 -6.92
CA ILE A 393 2.68 18.26 -5.66
C ILE A 393 3.16 17.44 -4.47
N GLY A 394 2.97 16.11 -4.49
CA GLY A 394 3.43 15.21 -3.44
C GLY A 394 4.95 15.24 -3.25
N GLU A 395 5.72 15.08 -4.34
CA GLU A 395 7.20 15.10 -4.28
C GLU A 395 7.75 16.46 -3.87
N VAL A 396 7.18 17.55 -4.38
CA VAL A 396 7.60 18.91 -4.02
C VAL A 396 7.39 19.18 -2.53
N LEU A 397 6.24 18.80 -1.97
CA LEU A 397 5.97 18.97 -0.54
C LEU A 397 6.90 18.10 0.32
N VAL A 398 7.17 16.85 -0.08
CA VAL A 398 8.15 15.98 0.60
C VAL A 398 9.54 16.62 0.61
N LEU A 399 9.99 17.13 -0.54
CA LEU A 399 11.29 17.79 -0.63
C LEU A 399 11.35 19.08 0.19
N PHE A 400 10.29 19.90 0.19
CA PHE A 400 10.25 21.10 1.02
C PHE A 400 10.32 20.77 2.51
N GLY A 401 9.55 19.76 2.99
CA GLY A 401 9.67 19.31 4.37
C GLY A 401 11.09 18.83 4.71
N ALA A 402 11.71 18.06 3.81
CA ALA A 402 13.09 17.62 4.00
C ALA A 402 14.10 18.77 3.96
N PHE A 403 13.89 19.82 3.15
CA PHE A 403 14.80 20.98 3.09
C PHE A 403 14.76 21.85 4.34
N GLU A 404 13.64 21.93 5.02
CA GLU A 404 13.52 22.79 6.22
C GLU A 404 14.41 22.29 7.36
N ASP A 405 14.40 20.99 7.66
CA ASP A 405 15.15 20.44 8.79
C ASP A 405 16.34 19.55 8.41
N LYS A 406 16.32 18.97 7.21
CA LYS A 406 17.25 17.91 6.77
C LYS A 406 17.83 18.21 5.39
N LEU A 407 18.38 19.41 5.20
CA LEU A 407 18.86 19.95 3.93
C LEU A 407 19.72 18.97 3.11
N VAL A 408 20.67 18.28 3.74
CA VAL A 408 21.58 17.34 3.04
C VAL A 408 20.78 16.18 2.44
N TYR A 409 19.86 15.60 3.22
CA TYR A 409 19.02 14.50 2.74
C TYR A 409 18.06 14.95 1.63
N GLY A 410 17.49 16.16 1.75
CA GLY A 410 16.66 16.75 0.71
C GLY A 410 17.42 16.98 -0.61
N LEU A 411 18.65 17.49 -0.55
CA LEU A 411 19.52 17.67 -1.72
C LEU A 411 19.86 16.33 -2.38
N VAL A 412 20.21 15.31 -1.62
CA VAL A 412 20.54 13.99 -2.13
C VAL A 412 19.29 13.31 -2.71
N ALA A 413 18.12 13.43 -2.06
CA ALA A 413 16.86 12.91 -2.55
C ALA A 413 16.45 13.58 -3.88
N SER A 414 16.74 14.86 -4.09
CA SER A 414 16.46 15.58 -5.35
C SER A 414 17.17 14.96 -6.56
N VAL A 415 18.30 14.28 -6.38
CA VAL A 415 18.95 13.49 -7.45
C VAL A 415 18.02 12.36 -7.91
N GLY A 416 17.20 11.81 -7.03
CA GLY A 416 16.20 10.79 -7.36
C GLY A 416 15.18 11.27 -8.40
N VAL A 417 14.78 12.54 -8.37
CA VAL A 417 13.88 13.14 -9.37
C VAL A 417 14.51 13.11 -10.76
N VAL A 418 15.79 13.46 -10.84
CA VAL A 418 16.55 13.40 -12.10
C VAL A 418 16.68 11.95 -12.59
N LEU A 419 17.01 11.02 -11.68
CA LEU A 419 17.12 9.61 -12.02
C LEU A 419 15.77 9.02 -12.46
N ALA A 420 14.64 9.51 -11.92
CA ALA A 420 13.31 9.11 -12.37
C ALA A 420 13.11 9.42 -13.86
N ALA A 421 13.50 10.62 -14.30
CA ALA A 421 13.48 10.97 -15.73
C ALA A 421 14.35 10.01 -16.56
N VAL A 422 15.53 9.65 -16.06
CA VAL A 422 16.47 8.78 -16.79
C VAL A 422 15.89 7.37 -17.01
N TYR A 423 15.29 6.74 -16.00
CA TYR A 423 14.77 5.37 -16.17
C TYR A 423 13.38 5.31 -16.84
N MET A 424 12.60 6.37 -16.80
CA MET A 424 11.26 6.39 -17.41
C MET A 424 11.25 6.81 -18.87
N ILE A 425 12.27 7.54 -19.34
CA ILE A 425 12.40 7.97 -20.75
C ILE A 425 13.11 6.89 -21.60
N ARG A 426 13.85 6.00 -20.97
CA ARG A 426 14.50 4.86 -21.65
C ARG A 426 13.47 3.91 -22.29
#